data_a15b1ceb160d4a5d7ee9023b41681fc3
#
_entry.id   a15b1ceb160d4a5d7ee9023b41681fc3
#
_cell.length_a   1.000
_cell.length_b   1.000
_cell.length_c   1.000
_cell.angle_alpha   90.00
_cell.angle_beta   90.00
_cell.angle_gamma   90.00
#
_symmetry.space_group_name_H-M   'P 1'
#
loop_
_entity.id
_entity.type
_entity.pdbx_description
1 polymer ?
#
loop_
_entity_poly.entity_id
_entity_poly.type
_entity_poly.pdbx_seq_one_letter_code
_entity_poly.pdbx_strand_id
1 'polypeptide(L)'
;EPTDAASCKAAGGDWHPVGLMQENACELPYPDAGKVCTDNDQCAGQCWAEGVSPFEEAGQKGTGRCQPTNMPFGCHSDLVGGIVQPGLCVD
;
A
#
# COMPACT_ATOMS: atom_id res chain seq x y z
N GLU A 1 -0.58 -11.23 13.03
CA GLU A 1 0.55 -10.72 12.24
C GLU A 1 1.86 -11.27 12.80
N PRO A 2 2.79 -11.75 11.94
CA PRO A 2 4.06 -12.27 12.43
C PRO A 2 4.88 -11.22 13.17
N THR A 3 5.45 -11.60 14.29
CA THR A 3 6.23 -10.68 15.15
C THR A 3 7.70 -11.08 15.28
N ASP A 4 8.13 -12.10 14.55
CA ASP A 4 9.53 -12.52 14.51
C ASP A 4 9.89 -13.08 13.13
N ALA A 5 11.20 -13.26 12.91
CA ALA A 5 11.70 -13.70 11.60
C ALA A 5 11.19 -15.08 11.19
N ALA A 6 11.10 -16.00 12.13
CA ALA A 6 10.68 -17.38 11.83
C ALA A 6 9.21 -17.42 11.41
N SER A 7 8.33 -16.75 12.15
CA SER A 7 6.91 -16.67 11.83
C SER A 7 6.69 -15.95 10.51
N CYS A 8 7.45 -14.90 10.25
CA CYS A 8 7.37 -14.13 9.01
C CYS A 8 7.72 -15.01 7.81
N LYS A 9 8.81 -15.75 7.89
CA LYS A 9 9.24 -16.66 6.83
C LYS A 9 8.20 -17.75 6.58
N ALA A 10 7.63 -18.30 7.65
CA ALA A 10 6.60 -19.33 7.55
C ALA A 10 5.33 -18.79 6.86
N ALA A 11 5.03 -17.52 7.02
CA ALA A 11 3.88 -16.86 6.37
C ALA A 11 4.18 -16.40 4.93
N GLY A 12 5.40 -16.63 4.43
CA GLY A 12 5.78 -16.22 3.09
C GLY A 12 6.23 -14.75 2.98
N GLY A 13 6.56 -14.14 4.11
CA GLY A 13 6.98 -12.75 4.17
C GLY A 13 8.49 -12.57 4.22
N ASP A 14 8.90 -11.31 4.27
CA ASP A 14 10.29 -10.89 4.35
C ASP A 14 10.50 -10.07 5.62
N TRP A 15 11.38 -10.54 6.50
CA TRP A 15 11.67 -9.89 7.79
C TRP A 15 12.88 -8.99 7.62
N HIS A 16 12.67 -7.68 7.67
CA HIS A 16 13.74 -6.72 7.44
C HIS A 16 13.41 -5.36 8.06
N PRO A 17 14.42 -4.49 8.23
CA PRO A 17 14.18 -3.12 8.69
C PRO A 17 13.34 -2.35 7.68
N VAL A 18 12.34 -1.62 8.20
CA VAL A 18 11.40 -0.85 7.36
C VAL A 18 11.20 0.55 7.92
N GLY A 19 10.81 1.46 7.04
CA GLY A 19 10.48 2.82 7.42
C GLY A 19 11.67 3.64 7.89
N LEU A 20 11.42 4.85 8.32
CA LEU A 20 12.45 5.78 8.77
C LEU A 20 13.15 5.28 10.03
N MET A 21 12.43 4.65 10.93
CA MET A 21 12.96 4.16 12.21
C MET A 21 13.77 2.87 12.07
N GLN A 22 13.74 2.23 10.91
CA GLN A 22 14.47 0.98 10.62
C GLN A 22 14.17 -0.14 11.63
N GLU A 23 12.94 -0.24 12.08
CA GLU A 23 12.49 -1.33 12.92
C GLU A 23 12.14 -2.53 12.05
N ASN A 24 12.52 -3.72 12.50
CA ASN A 24 12.23 -4.96 11.77
C ASN A 24 10.72 -5.23 11.75
N ALA A 25 10.23 -5.57 10.57
CA ALA A 25 8.83 -5.94 10.39
C ALA A 25 8.71 -7.00 9.31
N CYS A 26 7.58 -7.69 9.30
CA CYS A 26 7.30 -8.70 8.31
C CYS A 26 6.57 -8.06 7.11
N GLU A 27 7.23 -8.01 5.98
CA GLU A 27 6.61 -7.56 4.73
C GLU A 27 5.98 -8.75 4.04
N LEU A 28 4.66 -8.68 3.89
CA LEU A 28 3.87 -9.75 3.27
C LEU A 28 3.29 -9.26 1.95
N PRO A 29 3.51 -9.99 0.85
CA PRO A 29 2.92 -9.61 -0.42
C PRO A 29 1.41 -9.85 -0.41
N TYR A 30 0.67 -8.95 -1.07
CA TYR A 30 -0.76 -9.16 -1.26
C TYR A 30 -0.99 -9.98 -2.52
N PRO A 31 -2.02 -10.87 -2.53
CA PRO A 31 -2.27 -11.73 -3.70
C PRO A 31 -2.73 -10.98 -4.93
N ASP A 32 -3.26 -9.77 -4.77
CA ASP A 32 -3.76 -8.94 -5.87
C ASP A 32 -2.83 -7.76 -6.20
N ALA A 33 -1.57 -7.83 -5.78
CA ALA A 33 -0.58 -6.78 -6.02
C ALA A 33 -0.56 -6.35 -7.49
N GLY A 34 -0.68 -5.03 -7.72
CA GLY A 34 -0.62 -4.47 -9.07
C GLY A 34 -1.89 -4.61 -9.89
N LYS A 35 -2.96 -5.17 -9.35
CA LYS A 35 -4.25 -5.28 -10.04
C LYS A 35 -4.84 -3.88 -10.23
N VAL A 36 -5.39 -3.61 -11.41
CA VAL A 36 -6.07 -2.33 -11.68
C VAL A 36 -7.29 -2.19 -10.78
N CYS A 37 -7.45 -1.02 -10.20
CA CYS A 37 -8.53 -0.75 -9.26
C CYS A 37 -9.01 0.68 -9.33
N THR A 38 -10.20 0.92 -8.79
CA THR A 38 -10.79 2.27 -8.68
C THR A 38 -11.31 2.54 -7.28
N ASP A 39 -11.18 1.56 -6.36
CA ASP A 39 -11.68 1.70 -4.99
C ASP A 39 -10.89 0.77 -4.08
N ASN A 40 -10.64 1.23 -2.84
CA ASN A 40 -9.96 0.42 -1.83
C ASN A 40 -10.64 -0.93 -1.59
N ASP A 41 -11.96 -1.00 -1.72
CA ASP A 41 -12.73 -2.23 -1.52
C ASP A 41 -12.34 -3.36 -2.47
N GLN A 42 -11.70 -3.01 -3.59
CA GLN A 42 -11.34 -3.99 -4.62
C GLN A 42 -10.02 -4.68 -4.34
N CYS A 43 -9.30 -4.25 -3.31
CA CYS A 43 -7.95 -4.71 -3.02
C CYS A 43 -7.84 -5.30 -1.61
N ALA A 44 -6.93 -6.26 -1.44
CA ALA A 44 -6.59 -6.79 -0.11
C ALA A 44 -5.98 -5.69 0.78
N GLY A 45 -5.15 -4.83 0.19
CA GLY A 45 -4.65 -3.62 0.82
C GLY A 45 -5.45 -2.43 0.34
N GLN A 46 -4.75 -1.36 -0.05
CA GLN A 46 -5.38 -0.16 -0.59
C GLN A 46 -5.26 -0.11 -2.11
N CYS A 47 -6.12 0.68 -2.73
CA CYS A 47 -6.00 1.02 -4.14
C CYS A 47 -5.26 2.35 -4.24
N TRP A 48 -4.03 2.31 -4.73
CA TRP A 48 -3.20 3.51 -4.84
C TRP A 48 -3.33 4.14 -6.22
N ALA A 49 -3.70 5.42 -6.25
CA ALA A 49 -3.87 6.16 -7.49
C ALA A 49 -2.57 6.19 -8.29
N GLU A 50 -2.70 6.02 -9.61
CA GLU A 50 -1.58 5.95 -10.54
C GLU A 50 -1.59 7.17 -11.46
N GLY A 51 -0.41 7.70 -11.75
CA GLY A 51 -0.28 8.82 -12.68
C GLY A 51 -0.76 10.16 -12.14
N VAL A 52 -0.92 10.29 -10.82
CA VAL A 52 -1.40 11.53 -10.19
C VAL A 52 -0.41 12.01 -9.14
N SER A 53 -0.39 13.31 -8.90
CA SER A 53 0.36 13.88 -7.79
C SER A 53 -0.48 13.75 -6.51
N PRO A 54 0.04 13.16 -5.42
CA PRO A 54 -0.72 12.96 -4.19
C PRO A 54 -1.28 14.24 -3.59
N PHE A 55 -0.69 15.39 -3.88
CA PHE A 55 -1.08 16.65 -3.26
C PHE A 55 -1.86 17.58 -4.20
N GLU A 56 -1.97 17.23 -5.47
CA GLU A 56 -2.58 18.11 -6.48
C GLU A 56 -3.86 17.55 -7.07
N GLU A 57 -4.02 16.23 -7.09
CA GLU A 57 -5.09 15.56 -7.82
C GLU A 57 -6.24 15.10 -6.93
N ALA A 58 -6.21 15.43 -5.63
CA ALA A 58 -7.28 15.03 -4.71
C ALA A 58 -8.63 15.57 -5.16
N GLY A 59 -9.65 14.72 -5.06
CA GLY A 59 -11.01 15.09 -5.45
C GLY A 59 -11.35 14.81 -6.90
N GLN A 60 -10.37 14.39 -7.71
CA GLN A 60 -10.59 14.07 -9.12
C GLN A 60 -10.79 12.58 -9.31
N LYS A 61 -11.42 12.19 -10.40
CA LYS A 61 -11.56 10.80 -10.76
C LYS A 61 -10.20 10.22 -11.17
N GLY A 62 -9.96 8.98 -10.83
CA GLY A 62 -8.71 8.32 -11.19
C GLY A 62 -8.82 6.83 -11.19
N THR A 63 -7.74 6.18 -11.61
CA THR A 63 -7.55 4.74 -11.54
C THR A 63 -6.24 4.48 -10.84
N GLY A 64 -6.04 3.26 -10.38
CA GLY A 64 -4.83 2.91 -9.68
C GLY A 64 -4.53 1.43 -9.72
N ARG A 65 -3.61 1.04 -8.83
CA ARG A 65 -3.17 -0.35 -8.68
C ARG A 65 -3.26 -0.75 -7.22
N CYS A 66 -3.63 -1.99 -6.99
CA CYS A 66 -3.68 -2.52 -5.64
C CYS A 66 -2.29 -2.52 -5.02
N GLN A 67 -2.22 -2.15 -3.75
CA GLN A 67 -0.99 -2.10 -2.97
C GLN A 67 -0.25 -3.45 -3.06
N PRO A 68 1.07 -3.44 -3.32
CA PRO A 68 1.79 -4.71 -3.54
C PRO A 68 2.06 -5.51 -2.28
N THR A 69 2.32 -4.84 -1.16
CA THR A 69 2.61 -5.49 0.13
C THR A 69 1.94 -4.73 1.25
N ASN A 70 2.00 -5.28 2.47
CA ASN A 70 1.44 -4.63 3.66
C ASN A 70 2.25 -3.43 4.16
N MET A 71 3.34 -3.07 3.49
CA MET A 71 4.15 -1.91 3.88
C MET A 71 3.59 -0.64 3.27
N PRO A 72 3.18 0.36 4.10
CA PRO A 72 2.53 1.57 3.60
C PRO A 72 3.48 2.73 3.33
N PHE A 73 4.79 2.49 3.34
CA PHE A 73 5.78 3.58 3.31
C PHE A 73 5.83 4.28 1.96
N GLY A 74 6.13 5.58 2.00
CA GLY A 74 6.13 6.45 0.83
C GLY A 74 4.92 7.37 0.81
N CYS A 75 4.77 8.10 -0.28
CA CYS A 75 3.65 9.04 -0.45
C CYS A 75 2.65 8.46 -1.45
N HIS A 76 1.41 8.32 -1.04
CA HIS A 76 0.37 7.71 -1.85
C HIS A 76 -0.96 8.44 -1.66
N SER A 77 -1.78 8.41 -2.70
CA SER A 77 -3.20 8.77 -2.63
C SER A 77 -4.01 7.52 -2.90
N ASP A 78 -4.92 7.16 -2.01
CA ASP A 78 -5.79 6.02 -2.27
C ASP A 78 -7.05 6.47 -3.05
N LEU A 79 -7.82 5.51 -3.51
CA LEU A 79 -9.05 5.74 -4.26
C LEU A 79 -10.25 5.23 -3.48
N VAL A 80 -11.26 6.08 -3.39
CA VAL A 80 -12.53 5.71 -2.77
C VAL A 80 -13.64 6.13 -3.73
N GLY A 81 -14.43 5.16 -4.18
CA GLY A 81 -15.51 5.43 -5.15
C GLY A 81 -15.01 6.02 -6.46
N GLY A 82 -13.79 5.70 -6.87
CA GLY A 82 -13.19 6.23 -8.08
C GLY A 82 -12.59 7.63 -7.93
N ILE A 83 -12.60 8.18 -6.72
CA ILE A 83 -12.12 9.55 -6.46
C ILE A 83 -10.79 9.50 -5.71
N VAL A 84 -9.82 10.25 -6.21
CA VAL A 84 -8.49 10.38 -5.61
C VAL A 84 -8.61 11.09 -4.26
N GLN A 85 -8.14 10.45 -3.21
CA GLN A 85 -8.15 11.02 -1.86
C GLN A 85 -6.90 11.88 -1.63
N PRO A 86 -6.92 12.77 -0.62
CA PRO A 86 -5.73 13.56 -0.30
C PRO A 86 -4.50 12.67 -0.07
N GLY A 87 -3.36 13.12 -0.55
CA GLY A 87 -2.12 12.38 -0.43
C GLY A 87 -1.66 12.24 1.02
N LEU A 88 -1.06 11.10 1.34
CA LEU A 88 -0.53 10.80 2.64
C LEU A 88 0.88 10.23 2.49
N CYS A 89 1.80 10.73 3.28
CA CYS A 89 3.17 10.22 3.31
C CYS A 89 3.41 9.50 4.64
N VAL A 90 3.95 8.30 4.55
CA VAL A 90 4.26 7.46 5.72
C VAL A 90 5.75 7.12 5.68
N ASP A 91 6.41 7.31 6.81
CA ASP A 91 7.84 7.02 6.96
C ASP A 91 8.06 5.65 7.58
#